data_71ec4a4c7256a935a17a61fd61d1a744
#
_entry.id   71ec4a4c7256a935a17a61fd61d1a744
#
_cell.length_a   1.000
_cell.length_b   1.000
_cell.length_c   1.000
_cell.angle_alpha   90.00
_cell.angle_beta   90.00
_cell.angle_gamma   90.00
#
_symmetry.space_group_name_H-M   'P 1'
#
loop_
_entity.id
_entity.type
_entity.pdbx_description
1 polymer ?
#
loop_
_entity_poly.entity_id
_entity_poly.type
_entity_poly.pdbx_seq_one_letter_code
_entity_poly.pdbx_strand_id
1 'polypeptide(L)'
;LSVERKNSYKSLTSFLVATTSNAKKEREKMPELPEVEHARKLVHAHCVNKICTNVIFPSAETGVLDEKCFKDIGEEMFKKAVLNKRLLNTHRKGKQGWLEFEGESFVLFHFGMTGAFSVKGERPLKYVEFKVDQESWPPKFYKFVLEFSGGEKCLAYTDPRRFGRVQVRNECPRKSAPVNKLGFDPYLERISETEFEKIFRRRNAAIKSVLLDQSVACGVGNWMADEMLYRAKIHPEVKASELNGEAMRSLREAMFDVTRVAVESDADSGRFPSDWLFHHRWGKNQNAKMANGEKISFCEVGGRTTAFVAARQKKVANTTSGSNGADPKEAKKKTTTTTKVKREEEPVSAKKEIAKRSKKASGGGGGGGGATANLAARVTRSAIKSAYFLLR
;
A
#
# COMPACT_ATOMS: atom_id res chain seq x y z
N LEU A 1 -29.59 -41.69 26.42
CA LEU A 1 -28.12 -41.53 26.12
C LEU A 1 -27.80 -41.32 24.66
N SER A 2 -28.73 -41.51 23.69
CA SER A 2 -28.46 -41.32 22.26
C SER A 2 -28.88 -39.95 21.67
N VAL A 3 -29.70 -39.19 22.38
CA VAL A 3 -30.22 -37.87 21.91
C VAL A 3 -29.29 -36.72 22.34
N GLU A 4 -28.63 -36.83 23.48
CA GLU A 4 -27.72 -35.79 23.97
C GLU A 4 -26.40 -35.71 23.15
N ARG A 5 -25.90 -36.84 22.60
CA ARG A 5 -24.70 -36.82 21.74
C ARG A 5 -24.90 -36.14 20.38
N LYS A 6 -26.13 -36.14 19.83
CA LYS A 6 -26.42 -35.47 18.55
C LYS A 6 -26.48 -33.93 18.65
N ASN A 7 -26.83 -33.41 19.82
CA ASN A 7 -26.88 -31.96 20.05
C ASN A 7 -25.48 -31.35 20.31
N SER A 8 -24.56 -32.11 20.89
CA SER A 8 -23.18 -31.66 21.11
C SER A 8 -22.38 -31.51 19.79
N TYR A 9 -22.61 -32.39 18.82
CA TYR A 9 -21.96 -32.29 17.51
C TYR A 9 -22.47 -31.12 16.63
N LYS A 10 -23.74 -30.74 16.74
CA LYS A 10 -24.31 -29.59 16.05
C LYS A 10 -23.78 -28.25 16.59
N SER A 11 -23.51 -28.18 17.88
CA SER A 11 -22.92 -27.00 18.52
C SER A 11 -21.44 -26.80 18.11
N LEU A 12 -20.67 -27.88 18.08
CA LEU A 12 -19.25 -27.83 17.69
C LEU A 12 -19.06 -27.50 16.19
N THR A 13 -19.93 -28.03 15.30
CA THR A 13 -19.87 -27.70 13.88
C THR A 13 -20.31 -26.27 13.57
N SER A 14 -21.30 -25.74 14.29
CA SER A 14 -21.70 -24.33 14.13
C SER A 14 -20.63 -23.37 14.64
N PHE A 15 -19.93 -23.73 15.73
CA PHE A 15 -18.82 -22.94 16.28
C PHE A 15 -17.58 -22.96 15.34
N LEU A 16 -17.25 -24.12 14.75
CA LEU A 16 -16.17 -24.25 13.76
C LEU A 16 -16.49 -23.52 12.44
N VAL A 17 -17.75 -23.54 11.98
CA VAL A 17 -18.17 -22.80 10.79
C VAL A 17 -18.16 -21.29 11.03
N ALA A 18 -18.54 -20.83 12.22
CA ALA A 18 -18.48 -19.41 12.59
C ALA A 18 -17.03 -18.92 12.72
N THR A 19 -16.12 -19.72 13.28
CA THR A 19 -14.69 -19.37 13.40
C THR A 19 -13.98 -19.37 12.04
N THR A 20 -14.33 -20.29 11.12
CA THR A 20 -13.76 -20.30 9.77
C THR A 20 -14.31 -19.17 8.88
N SER A 21 -15.55 -18.71 9.09
CA SER A 21 -16.10 -17.56 8.37
C SER A 21 -15.47 -16.23 8.81
N ASN A 22 -15.16 -16.09 10.10
CA ASN A 22 -14.43 -14.91 10.61
C ASN A 22 -12.97 -14.88 10.14
N ALA A 23 -12.27 -16.01 10.11
CA ALA A 23 -10.91 -16.10 9.60
C ALA A 23 -10.80 -15.75 8.10
N LYS A 24 -11.87 -15.92 7.31
CA LYS A 24 -11.93 -15.53 5.89
C LYS A 24 -12.16 -14.03 5.69
N LYS A 25 -12.80 -13.35 6.64
CA LYS A 25 -13.05 -11.89 6.64
C LYS A 25 -11.80 -11.06 6.88
N GLU A 26 -10.78 -11.63 7.54
CA GLU A 26 -9.57 -10.94 7.98
C GLU A 26 -8.49 -10.78 6.90
N ARG A 27 -8.66 -11.38 5.71
CA ARG A 27 -7.59 -11.49 4.69
C ARG A 27 -7.32 -10.23 3.87
N GLU A 28 -8.08 -9.16 4.00
CA GLU A 28 -7.98 -8.00 3.11
C GLU A 28 -7.37 -6.73 3.73
N LYS A 29 -7.00 -6.76 5.00
CA LYS A 29 -6.46 -5.58 5.69
C LYS A 29 -4.94 -5.52 5.50
N MET A 30 -4.47 -4.55 4.71
CA MET A 30 -3.06 -4.20 4.53
C MET A 30 -2.80 -2.87 5.23
N PRO A 31 -1.70 -2.70 5.96
CA PRO A 31 -1.35 -1.39 6.50
C PRO A 31 -1.28 -0.34 5.40
N GLU A 32 -2.03 0.74 5.56
CA GLU A 32 -2.03 1.91 4.70
C GLU A 32 -1.36 3.08 5.42
N LEU A 33 -1.46 4.29 4.93
CA LEU A 33 -0.80 5.45 5.50
C LEU A 33 -1.08 5.65 7.02
N PRO A 34 -2.33 5.58 7.50
CA PRO A 34 -2.61 5.82 8.92
C PRO A 34 -1.94 4.80 9.85
N GLU A 35 -1.93 3.52 9.46
CA GLU A 35 -1.34 2.45 10.26
C GLU A 35 0.19 2.58 10.31
N VAL A 36 0.81 2.98 9.20
CA VAL A 36 2.27 3.22 9.17
C VAL A 36 2.63 4.47 9.99
N GLU A 37 1.81 5.52 9.95
CA GLU A 37 2.02 6.72 10.77
C GLU A 37 1.85 6.43 12.27
N HIS A 38 0.86 5.64 12.65
CA HIS A 38 0.71 5.19 14.03
C HIS A 38 1.95 4.43 14.51
N ALA A 39 2.44 3.47 13.72
CA ALA A 39 3.65 2.71 14.04
C ALA A 39 4.88 3.63 14.18
N ARG A 40 5.02 4.64 13.30
CA ARG A 40 6.05 5.65 13.40
C ARG A 40 5.96 6.44 14.71
N LYS A 41 4.76 6.93 15.05
CA LYS A 41 4.50 7.68 16.28
C LYS A 41 4.83 6.84 17.53
N LEU A 42 4.42 5.57 17.52
CA LEU A 42 4.70 4.63 18.62
C LEU A 42 6.21 4.49 18.87
N VAL A 43 6.99 4.23 17.82
CA VAL A 43 8.44 4.12 17.94
C VAL A 43 9.07 5.46 18.34
N HIS A 44 8.58 6.58 17.78
CA HIS A 44 9.07 7.91 18.11
C HIS A 44 8.91 8.22 19.60
N ALA A 45 7.73 8.00 20.15
CA ALA A 45 7.41 8.32 21.54
C ALA A 45 8.23 7.49 22.56
N HIS A 46 8.56 6.25 22.23
CA HIS A 46 9.13 5.33 23.21
C HIS A 46 10.60 4.99 22.99
N CYS A 47 11.14 5.15 21.79
CA CYS A 47 12.49 4.69 21.44
C CYS A 47 13.45 5.81 20.99
N VAL A 48 12.96 6.96 20.53
CA VAL A 48 13.81 8.09 20.12
C VAL A 48 14.64 8.62 21.29
N ASN A 49 15.85 9.07 21.00
CA ASN A 49 16.89 9.52 21.92
C ASN A 49 17.52 8.41 22.80
N LYS A 50 17.17 7.15 22.56
CA LYS A 50 17.77 6.01 23.27
C LYS A 50 18.79 5.30 22.40
N ILE A 51 19.81 4.71 23.04
CA ILE A 51 20.85 3.92 22.38
C ILE A 51 20.34 2.48 22.24
N CYS A 52 20.45 1.90 21.06
CA CYS A 52 20.20 0.47 20.84
C CYS A 52 21.33 -0.33 21.47
N THR A 53 21.04 -1.05 22.55
CA THR A 53 22.04 -1.80 23.34
C THR A 53 22.15 -3.27 22.93
N ASN A 54 21.10 -3.82 22.32
CA ASN A 54 21.08 -5.20 21.86
C ASN A 54 20.15 -5.38 20.67
N VAL A 55 20.45 -6.41 19.86
CA VAL A 55 19.64 -6.83 18.70
C VAL A 55 19.40 -8.32 18.79
N ILE A 56 18.12 -8.71 18.91
CA ILE A 56 17.73 -10.12 19.00
C ILE A 56 17.02 -10.50 17.69
N PHE A 57 17.48 -11.57 17.08
CA PHE A 57 16.78 -12.23 15.99
C PHE A 57 16.10 -13.51 16.51
N PRO A 58 15.07 -14.04 15.82
CA PRO A 58 14.53 -15.35 16.16
C PRO A 58 15.72 -16.33 16.23
N SER A 59 15.86 -17.02 17.35
CA SER A 59 16.90 -18.04 17.47
C SER A 59 16.70 -19.00 16.32
N ALA A 60 17.51 -18.85 15.33
CA ALA A 60 17.53 -19.77 14.24
C ALA A 60 18.35 -20.94 14.71
N GLU A 61 17.77 -22.11 14.73
CA GLU A 61 18.55 -23.32 14.49
C GLU A 61 19.46 -23.14 13.24
N THR A 62 19.28 -22.09 12.47
CA THR A 62 20.00 -21.77 11.23
C THR A 62 20.80 -20.47 11.24
N GLY A 63 20.67 -19.57 12.23
CA GLY A 63 21.45 -18.29 12.28
C GLY A 63 21.20 -17.32 11.12
N VAL A 64 20.17 -17.53 10.29
CA VAL A 64 19.95 -16.75 9.06
C VAL A 64 18.72 -15.84 9.23
N LEU A 65 18.88 -14.56 8.87
CA LEU A 65 17.76 -13.62 8.77
C LEU A 65 16.72 -14.15 7.79
N ASP A 66 15.45 -13.77 8.04
CA ASP A 66 14.37 -14.06 7.11
C ASP A 66 14.61 -13.35 5.76
N GLU A 67 15.22 -14.03 4.81
CA GLU A 67 15.60 -13.49 3.49
C GLU A 67 14.44 -12.83 2.73
N LYS A 68 13.20 -13.26 3.00
CA LYS A 68 12.03 -12.61 2.38
C LYS A 68 11.79 -11.22 2.92
N CYS A 69 12.08 -10.98 4.19
CA CYS A 69 11.94 -9.67 4.83
C CYS A 69 13.21 -8.82 4.71
N PHE A 70 14.39 -9.46 4.79
CA PHE A 70 15.71 -8.81 4.80
C PHE A 70 16.48 -9.11 3.51
N LYS A 71 15.92 -8.68 2.40
CA LYS A 71 16.58 -8.88 1.12
C LYS A 71 17.92 -8.13 1.07
N ASP A 72 18.97 -8.84 0.71
CA ASP A 72 20.34 -8.32 0.50
C ASP A 72 21.02 -7.74 1.77
N ILE A 73 20.55 -8.09 2.98
CA ILE A 73 21.20 -7.74 4.25
C ILE A 73 21.33 -8.96 5.16
N GLY A 74 22.54 -9.16 5.71
CA GLY A 74 22.81 -10.14 6.78
C GLY A 74 22.72 -9.52 8.17
N GLU A 75 22.79 -10.38 9.20
CA GLU A 75 22.73 -9.96 10.61
C GLU A 75 23.80 -8.92 10.94
N GLU A 76 25.03 -9.13 10.52
CA GLU A 76 26.16 -8.25 10.83
C GLU A 76 25.95 -6.85 10.24
N MET A 77 25.44 -6.75 9.01
CA MET A 77 25.12 -5.45 8.40
C MET A 77 24.00 -4.74 9.17
N PHE A 78 22.97 -5.50 9.58
CA PHE A 78 21.87 -4.93 10.37
C PHE A 78 22.36 -4.48 11.75
N LYS A 79 23.13 -5.34 12.47
CA LYS A 79 23.73 -4.99 13.77
C LYS A 79 24.61 -3.76 13.66
N LYS A 80 25.51 -3.69 12.68
CA LYS A 80 26.36 -2.54 12.40
C LYS A 80 25.57 -1.25 12.18
N ALA A 81 24.37 -1.37 11.61
CA ALA A 81 23.52 -0.21 11.36
C ALA A 81 22.89 0.38 12.63
N VAL A 82 22.62 -0.44 13.64
CA VAL A 82 21.79 -0.02 14.80
C VAL A 82 22.47 -0.19 16.16
N LEU A 83 23.33 -1.20 16.35
CA LEU A 83 23.92 -1.53 17.66
C LEU A 83 24.86 -0.42 18.14
N ASN A 84 24.75 -0.06 19.43
CA ASN A 84 25.47 1.03 20.09
C ASN A 84 25.25 2.41 19.46
N LYS A 85 24.18 2.58 18.67
CA LYS A 85 23.79 3.86 18.08
C LYS A 85 22.50 4.38 18.70
N ARG A 86 22.42 5.71 18.83
CA ARG A 86 21.22 6.41 19.26
C ARG A 86 20.21 6.44 18.10
N LEU A 87 18.96 6.13 18.37
CA LEU A 87 17.86 6.39 17.46
C LEU A 87 17.54 7.89 17.51
N LEU A 88 17.86 8.62 16.46
CA LEU A 88 17.71 10.07 16.38
C LEU A 88 16.28 10.47 16.04
N ASN A 89 15.66 9.75 15.10
CA ASN A 89 14.33 10.11 14.62
C ASN A 89 13.62 8.93 13.93
N THR A 90 12.33 9.12 13.68
CA THR A 90 11.51 8.21 12.90
C THR A 90 10.76 8.97 11.81
N HIS A 91 10.74 8.45 10.62
CA HIS A 91 10.20 9.12 9.44
C HIS A 91 9.23 8.22 8.68
N ARG A 92 8.40 8.85 7.85
CA ARG A 92 7.51 8.17 6.92
C ARG A 92 7.33 9.00 5.63
N LYS A 93 7.12 8.32 4.53
CA LYS A 93 6.48 8.86 3.32
C LYS A 93 5.62 7.75 2.71
N GLY A 94 4.32 7.99 2.57
CA GLY A 94 3.35 6.96 2.15
C GLY A 94 3.35 5.76 3.09
N LYS A 95 3.59 4.58 2.54
CA LYS A 95 3.69 3.31 3.29
C LYS A 95 5.14 2.91 3.60
N GLN A 96 6.11 3.75 3.25
CA GLN A 96 7.52 3.59 3.60
C GLN A 96 7.82 4.33 4.88
N GLY A 97 8.44 3.66 5.85
CA GLY A 97 8.94 4.30 7.05
C GLY A 97 10.42 3.99 7.25
N TRP A 98 11.12 4.82 8.00
CA TRP A 98 12.51 4.56 8.36
C TRP A 98 12.87 5.10 9.73
N LEU A 99 13.77 4.38 10.35
CA LEU A 99 14.43 4.73 11.61
C LEU A 99 15.76 5.36 11.24
N GLU A 100 16.07 6.51 11.83
CA GLU A 100 17.32 7.25 11.65
C GLU A 100 18.20 7.09 12.88
N PHE A 101 19.34 6.43 12.71
CA PHE A 101 20.34 6.23 13.76
C PHE A 101 21.56 7.13 13.55
N GLU A 102 22.33 7.34 14.60
CA GLU A 102 23.62 8.06 14.56
C GLU A 102 24.55 7.50 13.44
N GLY A 103 25.33 8.39 12.83
CA GLY A 103 26.32 8.03 11.80
C GLY A 103 25.69 7.74 10.45
N GLU A 104 24.67 8.52 10.06
CA GLU A 104 23.98 8.40 8.75
C GLU A 104 23.50 6.98 8.45
N SER A 105 22.98 6.32 9.47
CA SER A 105 22.50 4.95 9.39
C SER A 105 20.97 4.91 9.44
N PHE A 106 20.35 4.29 8.44
CA PHE A 106 18.89 4.25 8.30
C PHE A 106 18.40 2.83 8.13
N VAL A 107 17.36 2.47 8.86
CA VAL A 107 16.62 1.22 8.67
C VAL A 107 15.29 1.54 8.01
N LEU A 108 15.22 1.36 6.71
CA LEU A 108 14.01 1.55 5.89
C LEU A 108 13.15 0.29 5.99
N PHE A 109 11.83 0.48 6.19
CA PHE A 109 10.87 -0.61 6.29
C PHE A 109 9.60 -0.35 5.50
N HIS A 110 8.97 -1.44 5.07
CA HIS A 110 7.63 -1.49 4.51
C HIS A 110 6.90 -2.69 5.10
N PHE A 111 5.72 -2.49 5.66
CA PHE A 111 5.02 -3.54 6.40
C PHE A 111 4.42 -4.65 5.53
N GLY A 112 4.33 -4.46 4.22
CA GLY A 112 3.66 -5.43 3.34
C GLY A 112 2.19 -5.60 3.71
N MET A 113 1.80 -6.83 3.99
CA MET A 113 0.39 -7.17 4.32
C MET A 113 0.13 -7.29 5.81
N THR A 114 1.13 -7.68 6.60
CA THR A 114 0.95 -8.07 8.01
C THR A 114 2.09 -7.61 8.90
N GLY A 115 3.03 -6.86 8.36
CA GLY A 115 4.12 -6.30 9.16
C GLY A 115 3.60 -5.27 10.16
N ALA A 116 4.20 -5.25 11.35
CA ALA A 116 3.86 -4.30 12.40
C ALA A 116 5.04 -4.07 13.34
N PHE A 117 5.07 -2.91 13.98
CA PHE A 117 5.89 -2.66 15.15
C PHE A 117 5.09 -2.85 16.43
N SER A 118 5.76 -3.40 17.44
CA SER A 118 5.27 -3.47 18.82
C SER A 118 6.36 -2.96 19.76
N VAL A 119 5.97 -2.17 20.73
CA VAL A 119 6.87 -1.71 21.82
C VAL A 119 6.46 -2.42 23.10
N LYS A 120 7.43 -2.97 23.84
CA LYS A 120 7.19 -3.70 25.09
C LYS A 120 6.47 -2.81 26.12
N GLY A 121 5.38 -3.30 26.68
CA GLY A 121 4.57 -2.57 27.66
C GLY A 121 3.58 -1.57 27.05
N GLU A 122 3.55 -1.42 25.72
CA GLU A 122 2.60 -0.54 25.03
C GLU A 122 1.49 -1.34 24.36
N ARG A 123 0.31 -0.72 24.25
CA ARG A 123 -0.82 -1.37 23.58
C ARG A 123 -0.51 -1.57 22.10
N PRO A 124 -0.68 -2.79 21.55
CA PRO A 124 -0.52 -3.01 20.13
C PRO A 124 -1.60 -2.25 19.36
N LEU A 125 -1.28 -1.95 18.10
CA LEU A 125 -2.28 -1.46 17.13
C LEU A 125 -3.51 -2.35 17.15
N LYS A 126 -4.67 -1.81 17.43
CA LYS A 126 -5.95 -2.54 17.33
C LYS A 126 -6.27 -3.01 15.91
N TYR A 127 -5.51 -2.52 14.93
CA TYR A 127 -5.62 -2.91 13.52
C TYR A 127 -5.10 -4.32 13.25
N VAL A 128 -4.14 -4.79 14.04
CA VAL A 128 -3.56 -6.13 13.87
C VAL A 128 -4.47 -7.13 14.61
N GLU A 129 -5.38 -7.74 13.87
CA GLU A 129 -6.26 -8.83 14.37
C GLU A 129 -5.50 -10.13 14.69
N PHE A 130 -4.18 -10.16 14.47
CA PHE A 130 -3.36 -11.12 15.17
C PHE A 130 -3.38 -10.68 16.64
N LYS A 131 -4.08 -11.45 17.47
CA LYS A 131 -3.88 -11.39 18.90
C LYS A 131 -2.39 -11.63 19.14
N VAL A 132 -1.62 -10.55 19.11
CA VAL A 132 -0.26 -10.58 19.60
C VAL A 132 -0.45 -10.94 21.05
N ASP A 133 -0.03 -12.13 21.39
CA ASP A 133 -0.03 -12.58 22.78
C ASP A 133 0.79 -11.54 23.55
N GLN A 134 0.10 -10.72 24.34
CA GLN A 134 0.72 -9.63 25.09
C GLN A 134 1.45 -10.15 26.31
N GLU A 135 1.17 -11.40 26.71
CA GLU A 135 1.77 -12.06 27.84
C GLU A 135 3.16 -12.62 27.51
N SER A 136 3.46 -12.85 26.21
CA SER A 136 4.76 -13.34 25.77
C SER A 136 5.55 -12.26 25.03
N TRP A 137 6.79 -12.04 25.47
CA TRP A 137 7.76 -11.20 24.79
C TRP A 137 9.02 -11.99 24.48
N PRO A 138 9.56 -11.96 23.26
CA PRO A 138 9.09 -11.27 22.06
C PRO A 138 7.78 -11.81 21.48
N PRO A 139 7.00 -10.96 20.79
CA PRO A 139 5.74 -11.39 20.20
C PRO A 139 5.96 -12.45 19.10
N LYS A 140 5.02 -13.36 18.94
CA LYS A 140 5.09 -14.41 17.93
C LYS A 140 5.33 -13.82 16.52
N PHE A 141 6.12 -14.51 15.69
CA PHE A 141 6.51 -14.08 14.32
C PHE A 141 7.38 -12.82 14.26
N TYR A 142 8.04 -12.46 15.37
CA TYR A 142 9.03 -11.37 15.30
C TYR A 142 10.15 -11.73 14.31
N LYS A 143 10.75 -10.69 13.73
CA LYS A 143 11.85 -10.75 12.78
C LYS A 143 13.13 -10.18 13.36
N PHE A 144 12.97 -9.19 14.21
CA PHE A 144 14.02 -8.66 15.08
C PHE A 144 13.39 -7.98 16.30
N VAL A 145 14.19 -7.88 17.35
CA VAL A 145 13.92 -7.01 18.50
C VAL A 145 15.12 -6.10 18.69
N LEU A 146 14.87 -4.81 18.89
CA LEU A 146 15.86 -3.83 19.34
C LEU A 146 15.59 -3.52 20.80
N GLU A 147 16.60 -3.68 21.66
CA GLU A 147 16.58 -3.26 23.05
C GLU A 147 17.26 -1.90 23.18
N PHE A 148 16.68 -1.02 23.98
CA PHE A 148 17.16 0.34 24.11
C PHE A 148 17.62 0.64 25.54
N SER A 149 18.59 1.56 25.68
CA SER A 149 19.11 2.05 26.95
C SER A 149 18.01 2.71 27.81
N GLY A 150 18.20 2.70 29.12
CA GLY A 150 17.31 3.34 30.10
C GLY A 150 16.12 2.48 30.50
N GLY A 151 16.21 1.15 30.39
CA GLY A 151 15.28 0.19 30.96
C GLY A 151 14.44 -0.59 29.93
N GLU A 152 13.22 -0.91 30.24
CA GLU A 152 12.42 -1.98 29.65
C GLU A 152 11.90 -1.78 28.21
N LYS A 153 12.22 -0.69 27.52
CA LYS A 153 11.65 -0.43 26.19
C LYS A 153 12.40 -1.23 25.11
N CYS A 154 11.66 -2.11 24.47
CA CYS A 154 12.13 -2.93 23.36
C CYS A 154 11.16 -2.72 22.17
N LEU A 155 11.71 -2.67 20.97
CA LEU A 155 10.96 -2.58 19.72
C LEU A 155 11.03 -3.92 18.97
N ALA A 156 9.91 -4.56 18.74
CA ALA A 156 9.83 -5.75 17.89
C ALA A 156 9.20 -5.43 16.53
N TYR A 157 9.77 -5.95 15.45
CA TYR A 157 9.15 -6.04 14.14
C TYR A 157 8.59 -7.44 13.94
N THR A 158 7.30 -7.55 13.66
CA THR A 158 6.60 -8.81 13.39
C THR A 158 6.08 -8.85 11.95
N ASP A 159 6.15 -10.00 11.28
CA ASP A 159 5.49 -10.21 9.99
C ASP A 159 5.20 -11.70 9.73
N PRO A 160 4.00 -12.20 10.09
CA PRO A 160 3.63 -13.60 9.90
C PRO A 160 3.60 -14.03 8.43
N ARG A 161 3.28 -13.12 7.49
CA ARG A 161 3.16 -13.45 6.06
C ARG A 161 4.44 -13.22 5.25
N ARG A 162 5.45 -12.57 5.84
CA ARG A 162 6.75 -12.31 5.23
C ARG A 162 6.66 -11.52 3.91
N PHE A 163 5.73 -10.55 3.83
CA PHE A 163 5.60 -9.62 2.70
C PHE A 163 6.23 -8.26 2.96
N GLY A 164 6.62 -8.01 4.19
CA GLY A 164 7.34 -6.82 4.57
C GLY A 164 8.74 -6.78 3.96
N ARG A 165 9.35 -5.61 4.05
CA ARG A 165 10.74 -5.39 3.61
C ARG A 165 11.45 -4.54 4.64
N VAL A 166 12.67 -4.95 4.97
CA VAL A 166 13.59 -4.21 5.83
C VAL A 166 14.90 -4.04 5.06
N GLN A 167 15.43 -2.84 5.03
CA GLN A 167 16.66 -2.50 4.31
C GLN A 167 17.51 -1.56 5.14
N VAL A 168 18.82 -1.71 5.09
CA VAL A 168 19.78 -0.76 5.63
C VAL A 168 20.21 0.22 4.55
N ARG A 169 20.33 1.49 4.90
CA ARG A 169 20.80 2.58 4.03
C ARG A 169 21.83 3.42 4.76
N ASN A 170 22.85 3.89 4.04
CA ASN A 170 23.88 4.81 4.54
C ASN A 170 23.66 6.24 4.03
N GLU A 171 22.53 6.50 3.42
CA GLU A 171 22.06 7.81 3.00
C GLU A 171 20.57 7.96 3.34
N CYS A 172 20.13 9.22 3.50
CA CYS A 172 18.72 9.49 3.76
C CYS A 172 17.80 8.85 2.70
N PRO A 173 16.87 7.98 3.08
CA PRO A 173 15.97 7.28 2.16
C PRO A 173 15.20 8.19 1.20
N ARG A 174 15.00 9.46 1.54
CA ARG A 174 14.36 10.45 0.66
C ARG A 174 15.12 10.67 -0.65
N LYS A 175 16.43 10.40 -0.68
CA LYS A 175 17.29 10.64 -1.86
C LYS A 175 17.25 9.50 -2.86
N SER A 176 16.84 8.31 -2.43
CA SER A 176 16.91 7.09 -3.27
C SER A 176 15.58 6.33 -3.35
N ALA A 177 15.51 5.38 -4.30
CA ALA A 177 14.35 4.51 -4.45
C ALA A 177 14.21 3.58 -3.22
N PRO A 178 12.98 3.26 -2.82
CA PRO A 178 11.71 3.60 -3.46
C PRO A 178 11.16 4.99 -3.09
N VAL A 179 11.68 5.66 -2.04
CA VAL A 179 11.07 6.84 -1.42
C VAL A 179 11.04 8.06 -2.36
N ASN A 180 12.11 8.29 -3.13
CA ASN A 180 12.19 9.40 -4.08
C ASN A 180 11.30 9.24 -5.33
N LYS A 181 10.68 8.07 -5.51
CA LYS A 181 9.73 7.79 -6.60
C LYS A 181 8.27 7.92 -6.18
N LEU A 182 8.04 8.17 -4.90
CA LEU A 182 6.69 8.35 -4.37
C LEU A 182 6.13 9.73 -4.72
N GLY A 183 4.83 9.77 -5.01
CA GLY A 183 4.07 11.00 -5.17
C GLY A 183 3.92 11.78 -3.86
N PHE A 184 3.03 12.77 -3.85
CA PHE A 184 2.77 13.55 -2.64
C PHE A 184 2.14 12.68 -1.54
N ASP A 185 2.46 13.01 -0.32
CA ASP A 185 1.89 12.36 0.87
C ASP A 185 0.71 13.16 1.39
N PRO A 186 -0.53 12.65 1.35
CA PRO A 186 -1.71 13.43 1.67
C PRO A 186 -1.84 13.84 3.15
N TYR A 187 -0.99 13.30 4.03
CA TYR A 187 -0.90 13.75 5.42
C TYR A 187 0.15 14.83 5.64
N LEU A 188 1.32 14.67 4.98
CA LEU A 188 2.47 15.55 5.18
C LEU A 188 2.49 16.74 4.21
N GLU A 189 1.87 16.60 3.04
CA GLU A 189 1.97 17.54 1.92
C GLU A 189 0.56 17.95 1.46
N ARG A 190 0.09 19.11 1.93
CA ARG A 190 -1.22 19.65 1.52
C ARG A 190 -1.07 20.48 0.24
N ILE A 191 -1.03 19.80 -0.91
CA ILE A 191 -0.87 20.45 -2.21
C ILE A 191 -2.09 21.33 -2.58
N SER A 192 -1.85 22.35 -3.41
CA SER A 192 -2.90 23.26 -3.89
C SER A 192 -3.94 22.55 -4.76
N GLU A 193 -5.10 23.19 -4.93
CA GLU A 193 -6.15 22.66 -5.82
C GLU A 193 -5.67 22.55 -7.26
N THR A 194 -4.97 23.56 -7.76
CA THR A 194 -4.42 23.59 -9.11
C THR A 194 -3.39 22.47 -9.35
N GLU A 195 -2.54 22.23 -8.37
CA GLU A 195 -1.53 21.16 -8.46
C GLU A 195 -2.18 19.78 -8.40
N PHE A 196 -3.15 19.58 -7.51
CA PHE A 196 -3.94 18.35 -7.41
C PHE A 196 -4.62 18.04 -8.76
N GLU A 197 -5.34 19.00 -9.30
CA GLU A 197 -6.02 18.87 -10.60
C GLU A 197 -5.05 18.54 -11.72
N LYS A 198 -3.92 19.23 -11.80
CA LYS A 198 -2.85 18.98 -12.79
C LYS A 198 -2.30 17.56 -12.71
N ILE A 199 -2.11 17.02 -11.51
CA ILE A 199 -1.61 15.65 -11.29
C ILE A 199 -2.63 14.62 -11.78
N PHE A 200 -3.91 14.77 -11.39
CA PHE A 200 -4.95 13.79 -11.69
C PHE A 200 -5.44 13.83 -13.14
N ARG A 201 -5.59 14.99 -13.75
CA ARG A 201 -6.05 15.13 -15.15
C ARG A 201 -5.10 14.52 -16.19
N ARG A 202 -3.83 14.37 -15.86
CA ARG A 202 -2.84 13.71 -16.73
C ARG A 202 -3.04 12.19 -16.82
N ARG A 203 -3.92 11.61 -16.01
CA ARG A 203 -4.11 10.17 -15.88
C ARG A 203 -5.38 9.71 -16.60
N ASN A 204 -5.23 9.03 -17.72
CA ASN A 204 -6.36 8.45 -18.47
C ASN A 204 -6.65 7.03 -17.99
N ALA A 205 -6.93 6.89 -16.69
CA ALA A 205 -7.25 5.62 -16.05
C ALA A 205 -8.38 5.82 -15.04
N ALA A 206 -9.04 4.72 -14.64
CA ALA A 206 -10.06 4.73 -13.61
C ALA A 206 -9.53 5.43 -12.34
N ILE A 207 -10.33 6.34 -11.78
CA ILE A 207 -9.92 7.19 -10.65
C ILE A 207 -9.40 6.37 -9.46
N LYS A 208 -10.02 5.22 -9.18
CA LYS A 208 -9.52 4.35 -8.12
C LYS A 208 -8.12 3.81 -8.41
N SER A 209 -7.84 3.41 -9.64
CA SER A 209 -6.50 2.95 -10.04
C SER A 209 -5.46 4.06 -9.86
N VAL A 210 -5.83 5.31 -10.17
CA VAL A 210 -4.96 6.48 -9.99
C VAL A 210 -4.70 6.75 -8.51
N LEU A 211 -5.71 6.63 -7.64
CA LEU A 211 -5.55 6.77 -6.19
C LEU A 211 -4.64 5.70 -5.59
N LEU A 212 -4.61 4.49 -6.15
CA LEU A 212 -3.76 3.40 -5.70
C LEU A 212 -2.31 3.50 -6.21
N ASP A 213 -2.05 4.35 -7.21
CA ASP A 213 -0.71 4.57 -7.74
C ASP A 213 0.12 5.39 -6.76
N GLN A 214 1.09 4.73 -6.12
CA GLN A 214 1.95 5.34 -5.10
C GLN A 214 2.85 6.45 -5.66
N SER A 215 3.00 6.56 -6.97
CA SER A 215 3.70 7.68 -7.63
C SER A 215 2.82 8.92 -7.81
N VAL A 216 1.52 8.80 -7.50
CA VAL A 216 0.54 9.90 -7.54
C VAL A 216 0.27 10.40 -6.12
N ALA A 217 -0.38 9.59 -5.29
CA ALA A 217 -0.70 9.89 -3.90
C ALA A 217 -0.19 8.73 -3.02
N CYS A 218 0.97 8.92 -2.41
CA CYS A 218 1.58 7.83 -1.68
C CYS A 218 0.88 7.57 -0.34
N GLY A 219 0.79 6.29 0.01
CA GLY A 219 0.15 5.85 1.25
C GLY A 219 -1.31 5.46 1.09
N VAL A 220 -2.01 5.99 0.09
CA VAL A 220 -3.39 5.59 -0.20
C VAL A 220 -3.42 4.11 -0.59
N GLY A 221 -4.29 3.35 0.06
CA GLY A 221 -4.51 1.95 -0.24
C GLY A 221 -5.97 1.68 -0.55
N ASN A 222 -6.35 0.41 -0.46
CA ASN A 222 -7.64 -0.04 -0.97
C ASN A 222 -8.83 0.52 -0.17
N TRP A 223 -8.73 0.51 1.16
CA TRP A 223 -9.82 1.02 1.99
C TRP A 223 -9.89 2.55 1.97
N MET A 224 -8.75 3.23 2.00
CA MET A 224 -8.71 4.70 1.91
C MET A 224 -9.28 5.18 0.57
N ALA A 225 -8.91 4.54 -0.55
CA ALA A 225 -9.43 4.91 -1.86
C ALA A 225 -10.95 4.73 -1.96
N ASP A 226 -11.50 3.62 -1.43
CA ASP A 226 -12.95 3.39 -1.40
C ASP A 226 -13.67 4.47 -0.56
N GLU A 227 -13.13 4.79 0.62
CA GLU A 227 -13.70 5.82 1.49
C GLU A 227 -13.67 7.21 0.86
N MET A 228 -12.53 7.60 0.27
CA MET A 228 -12.35 8.88 -0.41
C MET A 228 -13.36 9.05 -1.56
N LEU A 229 -13.53 8.02 -2.38
CA LEU A 229 -14.47 8.01 -3.50
C LEU A 229 -15.93 8.02 -3.04
N TYR A 230 -16.24 7.32 -1.94
CA TYR A 230 -17.57 7.34 -1.34
C TYR A 230 -17.93 8.75 -0.84
N ARG A 231 -17.04 9.40 -0.11
CA ARG A 231 -17.24 10.76 0.40
C ARG A 231 -17.31 11.80 -0.72
N ALA A 232 -16.47 11.66 -1.74
CA ALA A 232 -16.51 12.51 -2.93
C ALA A 232 -17.68 12.20 -3.88
N LYS A 233 -18.47 11.15 -3.63
CA LYS A 233 -19.59 10.69 -4.48
C LYS A 233 -19.17 10.34 -5.91
N ILE A 234 -17.95 9.89 -6.12
CA ILE A 234 -17.37 9.56 -7.42
C ILE A 234 -17.40 8.05 -7.64
N HIS A 235 -17.92 7.60 -8.79
CA HIS A 235 -17.88 6.19 -9.15
C HIS A 235 -16.43 5.75 -9.41
N PRO A 236 -15.98 4.61 -8.88
CA PRO A 236 -14.57 4.21 -8.92
C PRO A 236 -13.99 3.97 -10.32
N GLU A 237 -14.83 3.70 -11.31
CA GLU A 237 -14.43 3.45 -12.69
C GLU A 237 -14.39 4.70 -13.58
N VAL A 238 -14.86 5.86 -13.11
CA VAL A 238 -14.73 7.11 -13.88
C VAL A 238 -13.26 7.41 -14.10
N LYS A 239 -12.89 7.85 -15.30
CA LYS A 239 -11.51 8.21 -15.58
C LYS A 239 -11.13 9.49 -14.86
N ALA A 240 -9.94 9.55 -14.32
CA ALA A 240 -9.45 10.73 -13.61
C ALA A 240 -9.43 11.98 -14.49
N SER A 241 -9.11 11.83 -15.79
CA SER A 241 -9.14 12.90 -16.80
C SER A 241 -10.53 13.46 -17.09
N GLU A 242 -11.59 12.69 -16.82
CA GLU A 242 -12.99 13.05 -17.13
C GLU A 242 -13.70 13.71 -15.94
N LEU A 243 -13.08 13.81 -14.77
CA LEU A 243 -13.65 14.48 -13.60
C LEU A 243 -13.81 15.98 -13.87
N ASN A 244 -14.99 16.54 -13.62
CA ASN A 244 -15.18 17.99 -13.65
C ASN A 244 -14.51 18.68 -12.46
N GLY A 245 -14.47 20.01 -12.46
CA GLY A 245 -13.80 20.77 -11.40
C GLY A 245 -14.41 20.56 -10.00
N GLU A 246 -15.74 20.40 -9.90
CA GLU A 246 -16.42 20.15 -8.62
C GLU A 246 -16.06 18.77 -8.05
N ALA A 247 -16.10 17.71 -8.88
CA ALA A 247 -15.70 16.37 -8.48
C ALA A 247 -14.22 16.32 -8.07
N MET A 248 -13.37 17.09 -8.75
CA MET A 248 -11.95 17.17 -8.45
C MET A 248 -11.71 17.84 -7.07
N ARG A 249 -12.43 18.94 -6.77
CA ARG A 249 -12.39 19.57 -5.44
C ARG A 249 -12.89 18.63 -4.36
N SER A 250 -14.06 18.01 -4.58
CA SER A 250 -14.62 17.04 -3.62
C SER A 250 -13.70 15.87 -3.35
N LEU A 251 -13.00 15.38 -4.37
CA LEU A 251 -12.00 14.31 -4.20
C LEU A 251 -10.81 14.78 -3.37
N ARG A 252 -10.31 15.98 -3.65
CA ARG A 252 -9.19 16.55 -2.91
C ARG A 252 -9.55 16.73 -1.42
N GLU A 253 -10.69 17.30 -1.13
CA GLU A 253 -11.19 17.49 0.24
C GLU A 253 -11.36 16.14 0.95
N ALA A 254 -12.02 15.17 0.31
CA ALA A 254 -12.18 13.83 0.85
C ALA A 254 -10.85 13.13 1.11
N MET A 255 -9.86 13.31 0.23
CA MET A 255 -8.52 12.72 0.42
C MET A 255 -7.85 13.26 1.68
N PHE A 256 -7.80 14.57 1.85
CA PHE A 256 -7.16 15.18 3.01
C PHE A 256 -7.93 14.93 4.31
N ASP A 257 -9.27 14.95 4.26
CA ASP A 257 -10.10 14.72 5.44
C ASP A 257 -10.03 13.26 5.91
N VAL A 258 -10.24 12.29 5.03
CA VAL A 258 -10.12 10.86 5.35
C VAL A 258 -8.73 10.55 5.92
N THR A 259 -7.68 11.09 5.30
CA THR A 259 -6.31 10.86 5.76
C THR A 259 -6.09 11.45 7.15
N ARG A 260 -6.50 12.72 7.36
CA ARG A 260 -6.37 13.41 8.65
C ARG A 260 -7.12 12.68 9.75
N VAL A 261 -8.40 12.40 9.56
CA VAL A 261 -9.24 11.73 10.56
C VAL A 261 -8.69 10.36 10.93
N ALA A 262 -8.27 9.56 9.95
CA ALA A 262 -7.71 8.24 10.22
C ALA A 262 -6.40 8.30 11.01
N VAL A 263 -5.52 9.28 10.71
CA VAL A 263 -4.26 9.48 11.45
C VAL A 263 -4.50 10.05 12.85
N GLU A 264 -5.42 10.99 13.02
CA GLU A 264 -5.77 11.57 14.33
C GLU A 264 -6.51 10.57 15.24
N SER A 265 -7.18 9.59 14.63
CA SER A 265 -7.75 8.44 15.34
C SER A 265 -6.73 7.34 15.67
N ASP A 266 -5.43 7.58 15.43
CA ASP A 266 -4.34 6.60 15.63
C ASP A 266 -4.57 5.27 14.88
N ALA A 267 -5.22 5.34 13.70
CA ALA A 267 -5.65 4.19 12.91
C ALA A 267 -6.56 3.20 13.70
N ASP A 268 -7.11 3.61 14.83
CA ASP A 268 -8.12 2.82 15.56
C ASP A 268 -9.48 2.93 14.85
N SER A 269 -9.85 1.89 14.13
CA SER A 269 -11.10 1.84 13.37
C SER A 269 -12.36 2.00 14.24
N GLY A 270 -12.28 1.74 15.54
CA GLY A 270 -13.38 1.99 16.48
C GLY A 270 -13.62 3.48 16.73
N ARG A 271 -12.68 4.34 16.37
CA ARG A 271 -12.76 5.80 16.47
C ARG A 271 -13.07 6.49 15.14
N PHE A 272 -13.19 5.75 14.04
CA PHE A 272 -13.62 6.30 12.76
C PHE A 272 -15.10 6.69 12.80
N PRO A 273 -15.50 7.75 12.09
CA PRO A 273 -16.90 8.14 12.00
C PRO A 273 -17.81 6.98 11.58
N SER A 274 -18.96 6.83 12.24
CA SER A 274 -19.87 5.70 12.04
C SER A 274 -20.53 5.65 10.65
N ASP A 275 -20.53 6.78 9.93
CA ASP A 275 -21.05 6.92 8.56
C ASP A 275 -20.03 6.55 7.48
N TRP A 276 -18.81 6.14 7.87
CA TRP A 276 -17.79 5.71 6.90
C TRP A 276 -18.14 4.37 6.26
N LEU A 277 -17.93 4.29 4.95
CA LEU A 277 -18.00 3.04 4.18
C LEU A 277 -17.05 1.97 4.75
N PHE A 278 -15.97 2.39 5.38
CA PHE A 278 -14.99 1.53 6.04
C PHE A 278 -15.63 0.45 6.92
N HIS A 279 -16.66 0.78 7.70
CA HIS A 279 -17.30 -0.17 8.63
C HIS A 279 -18.07 -1.29 7.92
N HIS A 280 -18.46 -1.10 6.67
CA HIS A 280 -19.42 -1.94 5.96
C HIS A 280 -18.86 -2.66 4.73
N ARG A 281 -17.67 -2.27 4.26
CA ARG A 281 -17.09 -2.72 2.99
C ARG A 281 -16.46 -4.11 2.97
N TRP A 282 -16.40 -4.79 4.11
CA TRP A 282 -15.63 -6.01 4.28
C TRP A 282 -16.39 -7.28 3.86
N GLY A 283 -15.66 -8.28 3.30
CA GLY A 283 -16.18 -9.63 3.06
C GLY A 283 -17.00 -9.82 1.80
N LYS A 284 -17.06 -8.86 0.87
CA LYS A 284 -17.79 -8.97 -0.42
C LYS A 284 -19.24 -9.50 -0.25
N ASN A 285 -19.91 -9.13 0.84
CA ASN A 285 -21.26 -9.57 1.09
C ASN A 285 -22.22 -8.88 0.12
N GLN A 286 -22.94 -9.65 -0.69
CA GLN A 286 -23.93 -9.13 -1.66
C GLN A 286 -25.10 -8.37 -1.00
N ASN A 287 -25.33 -8.62 0.27
CA ASN A 287 -26.36 -7.96 1.09
C ASN A 287 -25.77 -6.84 1.97
N ALA A 288 -24.51 -6.45 1.77
CA ALA A 288 -23.89 -5.38 2.54
C ALA A 288 -24.65 -4.06 2.34
N LYS A 289 -24.90 -3.36 3.44
CA LYS A 289 -25.60 -2.07 3.45
C LYS A 289 -24.85 -1.12 4.37
N MET A 290 -24.97 0.16 4.06
CA MET A 290 -24.62 1.25 4.97
C MET A 290 -25.58 1.28 6.15
N ALA A 291 -25.23 1.99 7.23
CA ALA A 291 -26.10 2.16 8.38
C ALA A 291 -27.48 2.76 8.03
N ASN A 292 -27.54 3.59 7.01
CA ASN A 292 -28.78 4.19 6.49
C ASN A 292 -29.57 3.29 5.53
N GLY A 293 -29.16 2.01 5.36
CA GLY A 293 -29.84 1.04 4.51
C GLY A 293 -29.42 1.06 3.03
N GLU A 294 -28.61 1.99 2.57
CA GLU A 294 -28.12 2.05 1.18
C GLU A 294 -27.29 0.81 0.84
N LYS A 295 -27.58 0.20 -0.31
CA LYS A 295 -26.88 -1.02 -0.76
C LYS A 295 -25.45 -0.70 -1.17
N ILE A 296 -24.49 -1.49 -0.67
CA ILE A 296 -23.11 -1.49 -1.11
C ILE A 296 -22.97 -2.45 -2.29
N SER A 297 -22.37 -1.98 -3.36
CA SER A 297 -22.01 -2.75 -4.55
C SER A 297 -20.50 -3.00 -4.58
N PHE A 298 -20.12 -4.06 -5.30
CA PHE A 298 -18.72 -4.43 -5.45
C PHE A 298 -18.37 -4.58 -6.92
N CYS A 299 -17.22 -4.06 -7.32
CA CYS A 299 -16.62 -4.28 -8.64
C CYS A 299 -15.11 -4.51 -8.47
N GLU A 300 -14.42 -4.75 -9.57
CA GLU A 300 -12.96 -4.86 -9.57
C GLU A 300 -12.36 -3.71 -10.37
N VAL A 301 -11.50 -2.91 -9.74
CA VAL A 301 -10.79 -1.80 -10.38
C VAL A 301 -9.32 -1.87 -10.03
N GLY A 302 -8.46 -1.86 -11.05
CA GLY A 302 -7.02 -1.94 -10.85
C GLY A 302 -6.56 -3.22 -10.16
N GLY A 303 -7.22 -4.35 -10.40
CA GLY A 303 -6.94 -5.64 -9.78
C GLY A 303 -7.29 -5.70 -8.28
N ARG A 304 -8.15 -4.78 -7.82
CA ARG A 304 -8.58 -4.69 -6.41
C ARG A 304 -10.10 -4.71 -6.29
N THR A 305 -10.60 -5.49 -5.34
CA THR A 305 -12.00 -5.40 -4.93
C THR A 305 -12.30 -4.00 -4.44
N THR A 306 -13.34 -3.42 -5.00
CA THR A 306 -13.78 -2.05 -4.78
C THR A 306 -15.19 -2.08 -4.24
N ALA A 307 -15.42 -1.47 -3.08
CA ALA A 307 -16.74 -1.25 -2.52
C ALA A 307 -17.23 0.16 -2.86
N PHE A 308 -18.48 0.30 -3.25
CA PHE A 308 -19.08 1.60 -3.54
C PHE A 308 -20.60 1.57 -3.35
N VAL A 309 -21.22 2.73 -3.19
CA VAL A 309 -22.68 2.89 -3.06
C VAL A 309 -23.23 3.50 -4.35
N ALA A 310 -23.81 2.65 -5.21
CA ALA A 310 -24.27 3.05 -6.55
C ALA A 310 -25.34 4.18 -6.53
N ALA A 311 -26.12 4.27 -5.47
CA ALA A 311 -27.10 5.34 -5.30
C ALA A 311 -26.43 6.74 -5.18
N ARG A 312 -25.22 6.81 -4.62
CA ARG A 312 -24.45 8.05 -4.42
C ARG A 312 -23.37 8.28 -5.46
N GLN A 313 -22.70 7.23 -5.89
CA GLN A 313 -21.51 7.27 -6.75
C GLN A 313 -21.90 6.92 -8.18
N LYS A 314 -22.47 7.90 -8.89
CA LYS A 314 -22.91 7.69 -10.28
C LYS A 314 -21.76 7.88 -11.26
N LYS A 315 -21.79 7.12 -12.38
CA LYS A 315 -20.96 7.44 -13.55
C LYS A 315 -21.52 8.74 -14.14
N VAL A 316 -20.80 9.84 -14.02
CA VAL A 316 -21.19 11.11 -14.65
C VAL A 316 -21.02 10.91 -16.15
N ALA A 317 -22.12 10.92 -16.92
CA ALA A 317 -22.06 11.11 -18.34
C ALA A 317 -21.57 12.55 -18.57
N ASN A 318 -20.56 12.73 -19.43
CA ASN A 318 -20.16 14.05 -19.90
C ASN A 318 -21.36 14.72 -20.60
N THR A 319 -22.13 15.48 -19.88
CA THR A 319 -22.98 16.50 -20.49
C THR A 319 -22.05 17.65 -20.84
N THR A 320 -21.55 17.63 -22.07
CA THR A 320 -21.16 18.87 -22.75
C THR A 320 -22.38 19.78 -22.67
N SER A 321 -22.26 20.85 -21.93
CA SER A 321 -23.24 21.93 -21.88
C SER A 321 -23.26 22.60 -23.24
N GLY A 322 -24.09 22.09 -24.12
CA GLY A 322 -24.58 22.74 -25.30
C GLY A 322 -26.01 23.17 -24.99
N SER A 323 -26.20 24.42 -24.65
CA SER A 323 -27.50 25.07 -24.63
C SER A 323 -28.12 24.99 -26.00
N ASN A 324 -29.21 24.25 -26.18
CA ASN A 324 -30.30 24.58 -27.08
C ASN A 324 -31.52 23.76 -26.69
N GLY A 325 -32.56 24.49 -26.34
CA GLY A 325 -33.87 23.94 -26.05
C GLY A 325 -34.53 23.33 -27.29
N ALA A 326 -35.18 22.22 -27.09
CA ALA A 326 -36.30 21.75 -27.87
C ALA A 326 -37.03 20.66 -27.10
N ASP A 327 -38.33 20.78 -27.00
CA ASP A 327 -39.30 19.94 -26.32
C ASP A 327 -39.34 18.46 -26.81
N PRO A 328 -39.80 17.54 -25.96
CA PRO A 328 -39.89 16.12 -26.32
C PRO A 328 -41.19 15.83 -27.08
N LYS A 329 -41.05 15.32 -28.28
CA LYS A 329 -42.16 14.63 -28.97
C LYS A 329 -41.98 13.12 -28.95
N GLU A 330 -43.05 12.46 -28.54
CA GLU A 330 -43.26 11.01 -28.54
C GLU A 330 -42.75 10.32 -29.82
N ALA A 331 -42.10 9.17 -29.67
CA ALA A 331 -41.94 8.22 -30.77
C ALA A 331 -42.11 6.78 -30.29
N LYS A 332 -43.06 6.16 -30.92
CA LYS A 332 -43.64 4.84 -30.77
C LYS A 332 -42.64 3.69 -30.87
N LYS A 333 -42.96 2.64 -30.08
CA LYS A 333 -42.51 1.25 -30.25
C LYS A 333 -42.51 0.78 -31.71
N LYS A 334 -41.42 0.24 -32.18
CA LYS A 334 -41.41 -0.77 -33.27
C LYS A 334 -40.57 -1.96 -32.85
N THR A 335 -41.27 -3.05 -32.66
CA THR A 335 -40.78 -4.44 -32.57
C THR A 335 -40.27 -4.85 -33.94
N THR A 336 -39.08 -5.32 -34.07
CA THR A 336 -38.65 -6.06 -35.27
C THR A 336 -37.90 -7.33 -34.82
N THR A 337 -38.58 -8.41 -35.07
CA THR A 337 -38.11 -9.79 -35.04
C THR A 337 -37.12 -9.98 -36.20
N THR A 338 -35.93 -10.49 -35.95
CA THR A 338 -35.09 -10.98 -37.03
C THR A 338 -34.44 -12.31 -36.65
N THR A 339 -34.70 -13.20 -37.52
CA THR A 339 -34.47 -14.62 -37.69
C THR A 339 -32.99 -15.01 -37.63
N LYS A 340 -32.74 -16.15 -37.00
CA LYS A 340 -31.49 -16.93 -37.05
C LYS A 340 -31.17 -17.35 -38.48
N VAL A 341 -29.92 -17.22 -38.89
CA VAL A 341 -29.30 -18.04 -39.92
C VAL A 341 -28.01 -18.64 -39.36
N LYS A 342 -28.06 -19.97 -39.25
CA LYS A 342 -26.90 -20.85 -39.06
C LYS A 342 -26.09 -20.87 -40.34
N ARG A 343 -24.79 -20.90 -40.24
CA ARG A 343 -23.93 -21.50 -41.27
C ARG A 343 -22.78 -22.23 -40.57
N GLU A 344 -22.70 -23.48 -40.89
CA GLU A 344 -21.78 -24.52 -40.45
C GLU A 344 -20.47 -24.48 -41.23
N GLU A 345 -19.37 -24.88 -40.57
CA GLU A 345 -18.28 -25.78 -40.96
C GLU A 345 -17.41 -25.42 -42.19
N GLU A 346 -16.19 -25.73 -42.29
CA GLU A 346 -15.23 -26.67 -41.68
C GLU A 346 -13.75 -26.27 -41.95
N PRO A 347 -12.73 -27.03 -41.48
CA PRO A 347 -11.38 -26.56 -41.24
C PRO A 347 -10.36 -26.91 -42.34
N VAL A 348 -9.28 -26.15 -42.45
CA VAL A 348 -8.11 -26.57 -43.25
C VAL A 348 -6.84 -26.44 -42.41
N SER A 349 -6.27 -27.61 -42.19
CA SER A 349 -4.93 -27.87 -41.70
C SER A 349 -3.89 -27.59 -42.80
N ALA A 350 -2.74 -27.01 -42.47
CA ALA A 350 -1.47 -27.32 -43.11
C ALA A 350 -0.25 -26.96 -42.27
N LYS A 351 0.53 -27.99 -42.03
CA LYS A 351 1.91 -28.04 -41.51
C LYS A 351 2.90 -27.30 -42.42
N LYS A 352 4.02 -26.84 -41.79
CA LYS A 352 5.43 -26.97 -42.21
C LYS A 352 6.28 -26.31 -41.17
N GLU A 353 7.03 -27.01 -40.33
CA GLU A 353 8.34 -27.68 -40.54
C GLU A 353 9.53 -26.71 -40.80
N ILE A 354 10.36 -26.59 -39.81
CA ILE A 354 11.82 -26.80 -39.67
C ILE A 354 12.76 -26.01 -40.61
N ALA A 355 13.70 -25.27 -40.01
CA ALA A 355 15.11 -25.37 -40.37
C ALA A 355 16.05 -24.86 -39.25
N LYS A 356 16.71 -25.79 -38.62
CA LYS A 356 18.01 -25.66 -37.93
C LYS A 356 19.08 -25.29 -38.97
N ARG A 357 20.00 -24.43 -38.65
CA ARG A 357 21.39 -24.53 -39.14
C ARG A 357 22.39 -23.94 -38.16
N SER A 358 23.17 -24.83 -37.61
CA SER A 358 24.47 -24.65 -36.98
C SER A 358 25.57 -24.44 -38.04
N LYS A 359 26.62 -23.69 -37.67
CA LYS A 359 28.03 -23.89 -38.03
C LYS A 359 28.83 -22.80 -37.34
N LYS A 360 29.66 -23.08 -36.37
CA LYS A 360 30.99 -23.71 -36.29
C LYS A 360 32.09 -22.84 -36.99
N ALA A 361 32.90 -22.20 -36.12
CA ALA A 361 34.30 -22.45 -35.82
C ALA A 361 35.37 -21.72 -36.67
N SER A 362 36.37 -21.35 -35.94
CA SER A 362 37.82 -21.16 -36.20
C SER A 362 38.22 -19.71 -36.46
N GLY A 363 39.24 -19.10 -35.82
CA GLY A 363 40.39 -19.59 -35.13
C GLY A 363 41.55 -18.59 -35.41
N GLY A 364 42.41 -18.40 -34.43
CA GLY A 364 43.73 -17.77 -34.63
C GLY A 364 43.74 -16.24 -34.50
N GLY A 365 44.48 -15.58 -33.66
CA GLY A 365 45.79 -15.76 -33.15
C GLY A 365 46.55 -14.47 -33.19
N GLY A 366 47.24 -14.07 -32.12
CA GLY A 366 48.46 -13.29 -32.24
C GLY A 366 48.42 -11.79 -31.90
N GLY A 367 48.96 -11.46 -30.71
CA GLY A 367 50.14 -10.59 -30.67
C GLY A 367 50.01 -9.13 -30.39
N GLY A 368 50.43 -8.69 -29.21
CA GLY A 368 51.49 -7.71 -29.10
C GLY A 368 51.15 -6.25 -28.89
N GLY A 369 51.59 -5.72 -27.75
CA GLY A 369 52.25 -4.41 -27.70
C GLY A 369 51.44 -3.17 -27.36
N GLY A 370 51.49 -2.67 -26.14
CA GLY A 370 52.26 -1.53 -25.74
C GLY A 370 51.67 -0.13 -25.95
N ALA A 371 51.79 0.64 -24.89
CA ALA A 371 51.94 2.10 -24.84
C ALA A 371 50.75 2.93 -24.39
N THR A 372 50.78 3.32 -23.09
CA THR A 372 50.78 4.71 -22.56
C THR A 372 50.28 5.84 -23.50
N ALA A 373 49.37 6.64 -23.01
CA ALA A 373 49.45 8.07 -22.90
C ALA A 373 48.11 8.74 -22.56
N ASN A 374 48.07 9.44 -21.43
CA ASN A 374 47.61 10.81 -21.19
C ASN A 374 46.59 11.46 -22.13
N LEU A 375 45.58 12.07 -21.54
CA LEU A 375 45.18 13.51 -21.59
C LEU A 375 43.91 13.65 -20.79
N ALA A 376 43.90 14.26 -19.63
CA ALA A 376 43.82 15.69 -19.31
C ALA A 376 42.53 16.38 -19.78
N ALA A 377 41.74 16.75 -18.78
CA ALA A 377 40.97 17.98 -18.61
C ALA A 377 39.91 18.40 -19.63
N ARG A 378 38.66 18.43 -19.16
CA ARG A 378 37.82 19.62 -19.31
C ARG A 378 36.88 19.81 -18.15
N VAL A 379 37.29 20.65 -17.21
CA VAL A 379 36.45 21.36 -16.25
C VAL A 379 35.65 22.40 -17.00
N THR A 380 34.33 22.40 -16.90
CA THR A 380 33.54 23.60 -17.14
C THR A 380 32.63 23.85 -15.94
N ARG A 381 32.80 25.04 -15.46
CA ARG A 381 32.17 25.72 -14.34
C ARG A 381 30.64 25.74 -14.46
N SER A 382 29.97 25.32 -13.42
CA SER A 382 28.77 25.98 -12.88
C SER A 382 28.57 25.55 -11.43
N ALA A 383 29.42 26.01 -10.55
CA ALA A 383 29.14 26.12 -9.12
C ALA A 383 28.87 27.58 -8.81
N ILE A 384 28.04 27.84 -7.84
CA ILE A 384 27.66 29.13 -7.24
C ILE A 384 26.30 29.63 -7.75
N LYS A 385 25.24 29.19 -7.02
CA LYS A 385 24.16 30.02 -6.49
C LYS A 385 23.12 29.10 -5.82
N SER A 386 23.13 29.04 -4.50
CA SER A 386 22.02 29.11 -3.57
C SER A 386 22.41 28.53 -2.20
N ALA A 387 23.25 29.25 -1.52
CA ALA A 387 23.14 29.34 -0.07
C ALA A 387 22.31 30.61 0.18
N TYR A 388 21.08 30.44 0.70
CA TYR A 388 20.29 31.40 1.50
C TYR A 388 18.82 30.97 1.41
N PHE A 389 18.41 30.15 2.36
CA PHE A 389 17.07 30.14 2.96
C PHE A 389 17.03 29.06 4.04
N LEU A 390 17.71 29.36 5.14
CA LEU A 390 17.47 28.76 6.46
C LEU A 390 17.40 29.95 7.42
N LEU A 391 16.21 30.22 7.92
CA LEU A 391 15.86 31.01 9.09
C LEU A 391 14.60 31.83 8.80
N ARG A 392 13.48 31.19 8.95
CA ARG A 392 12.33 31.71 9.68
C ARG A 392 11.29 30.60 9.86
#